data_94e2a83b626ef74076b073af33b60528
#
_entry.id   94e2a83b626ef74076b073af33b60528
#
_cell.length_a   1.000
_cell.length_b   1.000
_cell.length_c   1.000
_cell.angle_alpha   90.00
_cell.angle_beta   90.00
_cell.angle_gamma   90.00
#
_symmetry.space_group_name_H-M   'P 1'
#
loop_
_entity.id
_entity.type
_entity.pdbx_description
1 polymer ?
#
loop_
_entity_poly.entity_id
_entity_poly.type
_entity_poly.pdbx_seq_one_letter_code
_entity_poly.pdbx_strand_id
1 'polypeptide(L)'
;MESWRDRLEALDDEQREMVLGSSLSQRFAAWPLYACHPAIVGAFYGLLITCALLLPVGWNHDWSVVPWLSEVATRGVTIMLSLGLLGHASLLMNMFIGRPPAQLAKFRVVLFGMPFVGFGLLMATWSGMTTAIPDMLFWSVMLFPGPAYVHLSWAPRYRILSMLEDGKDPFGPVKIEVGKREKERELEAAVDALVE
;
A
#
# COMPACT_ATOMS: atom_id res chain seq x y z
N MET A 1 -15.48 -25.94 -4.40
CA MET A 1 -14.17 -25.24 -4.58
C MET A 1 -13.86 -24.52 -3.29
N GLU A 2 -12.75 -24.82 -2.68
CA GLU A 2 -12.27 -24.12 -1.50
C GLU A 2 -12.00 -22.66 -1.84
N SER A 3 -12.54 -21.73 -1.05
CA SER A 3 -12.33 -20.29 -1.29
C SER A 3 -10.90 -19.90 -0.90
N TRP A 4 -10.35 -18.80 -1.46
CA TRP A 4 -9.05 -18.29 -1.03
C TRP A 4 -9.06 -17.92 0.48
N ARG A 5 -10.24 -17.65 1.06
CA ARG A 5 -10.41 -17.38 2.49
C ARG A 5 -10.18 -18.62 3.34
N ASP A 6 -10.72 -19.75 2.92
CA ASP A 6 -10.52 -21.03 3.64
C ASP A 6 -9.03 -21.40 3.64
N ARG A 7 -8.34 -21.15 2.52
CA ARG A 7 -6.88 -21.36 2.41
C ARG A 7 -6.07 -20.37 3.23
N LEU A 8 -6.55 -19.12 3.36
CA LEU A 8 -5.93 -18.12 4.23
C LEU A 8 -6.06 -18.49 5.71
N GLU A 9 -7.17 -19.07 6.11
CA GLU A 9 -7.38 -19.59 7.47
C GLU A 9 -6.53 -20.84 7.76
N ALA A 10 -6.21 -21.61 6.74
CA ALA A 10 -5.36 -22.80 6.86
C ALA A 10 -3.85 -22.48 6.95
N LEU A 11 -3.45 -21.22 6.75
CA LEU A 11 -2.06 -20.77 6.96
C LEU A 11 -1.70 -20.83 8.45
N ASP A 12 -0.40 -21.00 8.74
CA ASP A 12 0.09 -20.84 10.10
C ASP A 12 -0.09 -19.40 10.61
N ASP A 13 -0.05 -19.21 11.93
CA ASP A 13 -0.35 -17.92 12.56
C ASP A 13 0.61 -16.81 12.11
N GLU A 14 1.88 -17.13 11.89
CA GLU A 14 2.89 -16.16 11.44
C GLU A 14 2.61 -15.69 10.00
N GLN A 15 2.31 -16.62 9.09
CA GLN A 15 1.97 -16.34 7.70
C GLN A 15 0.66 -15.54 7.61
N ARG A 16 -0.34 -15.92 8.42
CA ARG A 16 -1.62 -15.22 8.48
C ARG A 16 -1.45 -13.79 9.03
N GLU A 17 -0.63 -13.60 10.06
CA GLU A 17 -0.32 -12.27 10.59
C GLU A 17 0.45 -11.43 9.56
N MET A 18 1.38 -12.03 8.81
CA MET A 18 2.08 -11.34 7.72
C MET A 18 1.11 -10.79 6.68
N VAL A 19 0.07 -11.53 6.32
CA VAL A 19 -0.94 -11.13 5.33
C VAL A 19 -1.98 -10.18 5.93
N LEU A 20 -2.50 -10.48 7.13
CA LEU A 20 -3.61 -9.77 7.77
C LEU A 20 -3.19 -8.83 8.92
N GLY A 21 -1.92 -8.72 9.23
CA GLY A 21 -1.40 -8.06 10.44
C GLY A 21 -1.66 -6.55 10.57
N SER A 22 -2.47 -5.94 9.68
CA SER A 22 -2.93 -4.57 9.83
C SER A 22 -4.45 -4.48 9.70
N SER A 23 -5.08 -3.56 10.46
CA SER A 23 -6.53 -3.30 10.38
C SER A 23 -6.99 -2.95 8.97
N LEU A 24 -6.13 -2.31 8.18
CA LEU A 24 -6.43 -1.95 6.79
C LEU A 24 -6.38 -3.20 5.87
N SER A 25 -5.39 -4.08 6.08
CA SER A 25 -5.29 -5.35 5.34
C SER A 25 -6.49 -6.25 5.62
N GLN A 26 -6.94 -6.31 6.88
CA GLN A 26 -8.14 -7.06 7.27
C GLN A 26 -9.41 -6.52 6.58
N ARG A 27 -9.56 -5.20 6.51
CA ARG A 27 -10.68 -4.57 5.79
C ARG A 27 -10.64 -4.89 4.30
N PHE A 28 -9.49 -4.83 3.67
CA PHE A 28 -9.36 -5.18 2.26
C PHE A 28 -9.62 -6.67 2.02
N ALA A 29 -9.18 -7.56 2.90
CA ALA A 29 -9.47 -8.99 2.80
C ALA A 29 -10.96 -9.33 2.95
N ALA A 30 -11.77 -8.45 3.54
CA ALA A 30 -13.23 -8.61 3.59
C ALA A 30 -13.92 -8.34 2.24
N TRP A 31 -13.25 -7.64 1.31
CA TRP A 31 -13.79 -7.30 0.00
C TRP A 31 -13.44 -8.36 -1.05
N PRO A 32 -14.14 -8.40 -2.19
CA PRO A 32 -13.74 -9.23 -3.31
C PRO A 32 -12.34 -8.86 -3.81
N LEU A 33 -11.52 -9.87 -4.16
CA LEU A 33 -10.11 -9.63 -4.46
C LEU A 33 -9.90 -8.66 -5.63
N TYR A 34 -10.76 -8.73 -6.65
CA TYR A 34 -10.70 -7.79 -7.78
C TYR A 34 -10.89 -6.32 -7.37
N ALA A 35 -11.72 -6.04 -6.35
CA ALA A 35 -11.97 -4.69 -5.85
C ALA A 35 -10.78 -4.13 -5.03
N CYS A 36 -9.93 -5.02 -4.53
CA CYS A 36 -8.75 -4.68 -3.75
C CYS A 36 -7.45 -4.67 -4.59
N HIS A 37 -7.58 -4.74 -5.92
CA HIS A 37 -6.43 -4.66 -6.81
C HIS A 37 -5.57 -3.42 -6.52
N PRO A 38 -4.23 -3.51 -6.44
CA PRO A 38 -3.36 -2.39 -6.09
C PRO A 38 -3.56 -1.12 -6.93
N ALA A 39 -3.97 -1.27 -8.20
CA ALA A 39 -4.34 -0.12 -9.04
C ALA A 39 -5.59 0.60 -8.51
N ILE A 40 -6.61 -0.16 -8.07
CA ILE A 40 -7.85 0.40 -7.52
C ILE A 40 -7.57 1.09 -6.19
N VAL A 41 -6.76 0.47 -5.33
CA VAL A 41 -6.36 1.07 -4.05
C VAL A 41 -5.56 2.36 -4.27
N GLY A 42 -4.64 2.38 -5.25
CA GLY A 42 -3.91 3.58 -5.63
C GLY A 42 -4.82 4.68 -6.18
N ALA A 43 -5.73 4.34 -7.10
CA ALA A 43 -6.70 5.28 -7.66
C ALA A 43 -7.67 5.82 -6.57
N PHE A 44 -8.09 4.96 -5.64
CA PHE A 44 -8.93 5.38 -4.51
C PHE A 44 -8.22 6.39 -3.60
N TYR A 45 -6.93 6.18 -3.32
CA TYR A 45 -6.13 7.19 -2.62
C TYR A 45 -6.09 8.50 -3.42
N GLY A 46 -5.91 8.44 -4.73
CA GLY A 46 -5.98 9.60 -5.62
C GLY A 46 -7.33 10.32 -5.55
N LEU A 47 -8.43 9.58 -5.46
CA LEU A 47 -9.77 10.15 -5.25
C LEU A 47 -9.87 10.91 -3.93
N LEU A 48 -9.34 10.37 -2.84
CA LEU A 48 -9.33 11.06 -1.53
C LEU A 48 -8.55 12.37 -1.59
N ILE A 49 -7.38 12.38 -2.25
CA ILE A 49 -6.62 13.61 -2.49
C ILE A 49 -7.41 14.60 -3.36
N THR A 50 -8.08 14.12 -4.39
CA THR A 50 -8.93 14.97 -5.26
C THR A 50 -10.08 15.60 -4.47
N CYS A 51 -10.72 14.84 -3.59
CA CYS A 51 -11.75 15.37 -2.69
C CYS A 51 -11.19 16.45 -1.74
N ALA A 52 -9.98 16.27 -1.23
CA ALA A 52 -9.33 17.28 -0.41
C ALA A 52 -9.02 18.57 -1.20
N LEU A 53 -8.72 18.46 -2.50
CA LEU A 53 -8.45 19.62 -3.37
C LEU A 53 -9.69 20.44 -3.73
N LEU A 54 -10.91 19.93 -3.50
CA LEU A 54 -12.14 20.69 -3.78
C LEU A 54 -12.14 22.07 -3.13
N LEU A 55 -11.76 22.17 -1.86
CA LEU A 55 -11.77 23.43 -1.13
C LEU A 55 -10.70 24.42 -1.63
N PRO A 56 -9.39 24.06 -1.71
CA PRO A 56 -8.37 25.02 -2.13
C PRO A 56 -8.54 25.44 -3.58
N VAL A 57 -8.94 24.54 -4.48
CA VAL A 57 -9.18 24.91 -5.88
C VAL A 57 -10.42 25.81 -6.00
N GLY A 58 -11.48 25.55 -5.22
CA GLY A 58 -12.66 26.45 -5.16
C GLY A 58 -12.30 27.84 -4.69
N TRP A 59 -11.48 27.95 -3.64
CA TRP A 59 -10.97 29.22 -3.14
C TRP A 59 -10.17 29.99 -4.20
N ASN A 60 -9.29 29.29 -4.93
CA ASN A 60 -8.45 29.91 -5.97
C ASN A 60 -9.23 30.39 -7.20
N HIS A 61 -10.45 29.89 -7.40
CA HIS A 61 -11.35 30.28 -8.48
C HIS A 61 -12.53 31.17 -8.02
N ASP A 62 -12.46 31.76 -6.83
CA ASP A 62 -13.54 32.53 -6.24
C ASP A 62 -14.91 31.82 -6.31
N TRP A 63 -14.89 30.48 -6.17
CA TRP A 63 -16.06 29.61 -6.24
C TRP A 63 -16.79 29.62 -7.59
N SER A 64 -16.14 30.08 -8.66
CA SER A 64 -16.68 30.03 -10.02
C SER A 64 -16.80 28.58 -10.48
N VAL A 65 -18.03 28.06 -10.55
CA VAL A 65 -18.33 26.62 -10.66
C VAL A 65 -17.64 25.95 -11.84
N VAL A 66 -17.71 26.53 -13.04
CA VAL A 66 -17.17 25.88 -14.26
C VAL A 66 -15.65 25.75 -14.22
N PRO A 67 -14.84 26.83 -14.00
CA PRO A 67 -13.39 26.70 -13.94
C PRO A 67 -12.94 25.85 -12.75
N TRP A 68 -13.60 25.98 -11.59
CA TRP A 68 -13.33 25.19 -10.41
C TRP A 68 -13.48 23.68 -10.67
N LEU A 69 -14.67 23.24 -11.11
CA LEU A 69 -14.93 21.81 -11.35
C LEU A 69 -14.08 21.26 -12.51
N SER A 70 -13.81 22.06 -13.55
CA SER A 70 -12.95 21.67 -14.65
C SER A 70 -11.52 21.41 -14.18
N GLU A 71 -10.96 22.29 -13.34
CA GLU A 71 -9.62 22.11 -12.79
C GLU A 71 -9.55 20.91 -11.85
N VAL A 72 -10.51 20.77 -10.91
CA VAL A 72 -10.58 19.62 -10.01
C VAL A 72 -10.71 18.31 -10.79
N ALA A 73 -11.57 18.27 -11.81
CA ALA A 73 -11.74 17.07 -12.63
C ALA A 73 -10.44 16.69 -13.37
N THR A 74 -9.79 17.69 -14.00
CA THR A 74 -8.54 17.45 -14.76
C THR A 74 -7.42 16.97 -13.83
N ARG A 75 -7.18 17.66 -12.73
CA ARG A 75 -6.16 17.26 -11.74
C ARG A 75 -6.52 15.92 -11.09
N GLY A 76 -7.78 15.73 -10.73
CA GLY A 76 -8.27 14.53 -10.09
C GLY A 76 -8.10 13.29 -10.96
N VAL A 77 -8.52 13.36 -12.23
CA VAL A 77 -8.33 12.25 -13.18
C VAL A 77 -6.84 11.95 -13.35
N THR A 78 -6.00 12.98 -13.50
CA THR A 78 -4.54 12.81 -13.64
C THR A 78 -3.95 12.12 -12.42
N ILE A 79 -4.30 12.56 -11.20
CA ILE A 79 -3.81 11.96 -9.95
C ILE A 79 -4.29 10.52 -9.83
N MET A 80 -5.58 10.26 -10.02
CA MET A 80 -6.16 8.92 -9.90
C MET A 80 -5.54 7.94 -10.90
N LEU A 81 -5.37 8.33 -12.16
CA LEU A 81 -4.74 7.49 -13.17
C LEU A 81 -3.26 7.24 -12.85
N SER A 82 -2.52 8.28 -12.47
CA SER A 82 -1.09 8.14 -12.12
C SER A 82 -0.90 7.19 -10.94
N LEU A 83 -1.67 7.37 -9.87
CA LEU A 83 -1.58 6.52 -8.68
C LEU A 83 -2.11 5.11 -8.92
N GLY A 84 -3.11 4.95 -9.77
CA GLY A 84 -3.59 3.65 -10.24
C GLY A 84 -2.52 2.90 -11.06
N LEU A 85 -1.87 3.57 -11.99
CA LEU A 85 -0.76 3.00 -12.78
C LEU A 85 0.43 2.63 -11.90
N LEU A 86 0.81 3.48 -10.94
CA LEU A 86 1.85 3.16 -9.96
C LEU A 86 1.47 1.94 -9.11
N GLY A 87 0.22 1.81 -8.71
CA GLY A 87 -0.30 0.65 -7.99
C GLY A 87 -0.20 -0.63 -8.83
N HIS A 88 -0.55 -0.57 -10.10
CA HIS A 88 -0.42 -1.70 -11.02
C HIS A 88 1.05 -2.07 -11.25
N ALA A 89 1.91 -1.09 -11.53
CA ALA A 89 3.35 -1.32 -11.68
C ALA A 89 3.97 -1.92 -10.42
N SER A 90 3.53 -1.46 -9.23
CA SER A 90 3.95 -2.03 -7.94
C SER A 90 3.60 -3.51 -7.82
N LEU A 91 2.41 -3.93 -8.27
CA LEU A 91 2.02 -5.32 -8.31
C LEU A 91 2.92 -6.12 -9.25
N LEU A 92 3.11 -5.65 -10.48
CA LEU A 92 3.98 -6.33 -11.45
C LEU A 92 5.39 -6.51 -10.88
N MET A 93 5.99 -5.47 -10.31
CA MET A 93 7.31 -5.58 -9.67
C MET A 93 7.32 -6.63 -8.56
N ASN A 94 6.28 -6.68 -7.72
CA ASN A 94 6.21 -7.66 -6.64
C ASN A 94 5.95 -9.09 -7.14
N MET A 95 5.31 -9.27 -8.29
CA MET A 95 5.20 -10.59 -8.92
C MET A 95 6.56 -11.14 -9.35
N PHE A 96 7.48 -10.29 -9.84
CA PHE A 96 8.82 -10.70 -10.23
C PHE A 96 9.77 -10.87 -9.03
N ILE A 97 9.74 -9.94 -8.08
CA ILE A 97 10.71 -9.90 -6.97
C ILE A 97 10.31 -10.85 -5.84
N GLY A 98 9.02 -11.08 -5.62
CA GLY A 98 8.53 -11.99 -4.59
C GLY A 98 8.71 -11.51 -3.14
N ARG A 99 8.90 -10.20 -2.90
CA ARG A 99 9.13 -9.64 -1.56
C ARG A 99 8.01 -9.96 -0.57
N PRO A 100 8.35 -10.21 0.72
CA PRO A 100 7.36 -10.24 1.78
C PRO A 100 6.76 -8.84 2.02
N PRO A 101 5.51 -8.76 2.52
CA PRO A 101 4.88 -7.49 2.88
C PRO A 101 5.61 -6.80 4.02
N ALA A 102 5.91 -5.50 3.84
CA ALA A 102 6.45 -4.69 4.92
C ALA A 102 5.38 -4.39 5.98
N GLN A 103 5.77 -4.52 7.25
CA GLN A 103 4.94 -4.13 8.39
C GLN A 103 5.11 -2.64 8.66
N LEU A 104 4.21 -1.82 8.12
CA LEU A 104 4.24 -0.36 8.26
C LEU A 104 3.57 0.16 9.54
N ALA A 105 3.26 -0.72 10.51
CA ALA A 105 2.58 -0.33 11.74
C ALA A 105 3.29 0.80 12.51
N LYS A 106 4.63 0.74 12.59
CA LYS A 106 5.47 1.76 13.25
C LYS A 106 5.46 3.11 12.54
N PHE A 107 5.29 3.13 11.21
CA PHE A 107 5.27 4.35 10.40
C PHE A 107 3.85 4.85 10.10
N ARG A 108 2.84 4.18 10.64
CA ARG A 108 1.44 4.48 10.36
C ARG A 108 1.09 5.95 10.60
N VAL A 109 1.45 6.49 11.77
CA VAL A 109 1.14 7.88 12.14
C VAL A 109 1.76 8.85 11.15
N VAL A 110 3.02 8.63 10.78
CA VAL A 110 3.74 9.48 9.81
C VAL A 110 3.07 9.40 8.43
N LEU A 111 2.86 8.20 7.91
CA LEU A 111 2.26 8.02 6.58
C LEU A 111 0.84 8.60 6.49
N PHE A 112 0.04 8.45 7.54
CA PHE A 112 -1.31 9.04 7.56
C PHE A 112 -1.30 10.55 7.81
N GLY A 113 -0.29 11.09 8.49
CA GLY A 113 -0.14 12.52 8.75
C GLY A 113 0.38 13.32 7.54
N MET A 114 1.25 12.72 6.74
CA MET A 114 1.91 13.40 5.60
C MET A 114 0.93 14.08 4.62
N PRO A 115 -0.18 13.47 4.17
CA PRO A 115 -1.11 14.13 3.26
C PRO A 115 -1.69 15.43 3.84
N PHE A 116 -1.98 15.46 5.13
CA PHE A 116 -2.49 16.67 5.81
C PHE A 116 -1.41 17.75 5.92
N VAL A 117 -0.16 17.37 6.15
CA VAL A 117 0.98 18.30 6.13
C VAL A 117 1.14 18.88 4.72
N GLY A 118 1.16 18.03 3.69
CA GLY A 118 1.24 18.48 2.29
C GLY A 118 0.09 19.42 1.91
N PHE A 119 -1.14 19.09 2.33
CA PHE A 119 -2.31 19.94 2.14
C PHE A 119 -2.18 21.27 2.89
N GLY A 120 -1.71 21.27 4.14
CA GLY A 120 -1.45 22.49 4.90
C GLY A 120 -0.42 23.40 4.26
N LEU A 121 0.67 22.85 3.72
CA LEU A 121 1.68 23.57 2.96
C LEU A 121 1.11 24.19 1.68
N LEU A 122 0.29 23.45 0.94
CA LEU A 122 -0.42 23.96 -0.24
C LEU A 122 -1.30 25.18 0.12
N MET A 123 -2.12 25.03 1.17
CA MET A 123 -3.01 26.11 1.63
C MET A 123 -2.22 27.34 2.11
N ALA A 124 -1.14 27.14 2.85
CA ALA A 124 -0.29 28.23 3.33
C ALA A 124 0.38 28.98 2.18
N THR A 125 0.78 28.29 1.12
CA THR A 125 1.37 28.91 -0.08
C THR A 125 0.32 29.69 -0.86
N TRP A 126 -0.85 29.11 -1.11
CA TRP A 126 -1.92 29.76 -1.90
C TRP A 126 -2.59 30.92 -1.19
N SER A 127 -2.64 30.91 0.14
CA SER A 127 -3.14 32.04 0.93
C SER A 127 -2.12 33.16 1.12
N GLY A 128 -0.89 33.01 0.63
CA GLY A 128 0.17 34.01 0.83
C GLY A 128 0.73 34.07 2.26
N MET A 129 0.41 33.08 3.11
CA MET A 129 0.89 33.04 4.50
C MET A 129 2.40 32.69 4.59
N THR A 130 2.94 32.06 3.57
CA THR A 130 4.37 31.73 3.49
C THR A 130 4.98 32.25 2.20
N THR A 131 6.30 32.47 2.23
CA THR A 131 7.09 32.61 0.98
C THR A 131 6.95 31.35 0.15
N ALA A 132 7.03 31.49 -1.18
CA ALA A 132 6.78 30.41 -2.13
C ALA A 132 7.56 29.11 -1.76
N ILE A 133 6.80 28.10 -1.32
CA ILE A 133 7.30 26.74 -1.14
C ILE A 133 7.29 26.09 -2.53
N PRO A 134 8.37 25.38 -2.93
CA PRO A 134 8.37 24.69 -4.22
C PRO A 134 7.18 23.71 -4.32
N ASP A 135 6.42 23.81 -5.41
CA ASP A 135 5.25 22.96 -5.67
C ASP A 135 5.54 21.48 -5.51
N MET A 136 6.73 21.07 -5.94
CA MET A 136 7.20 19.69 -5.83
C MET A 136 7.20 19.18 -4.39
N LEU A 137 7.47 20.04 -3.40
CA LEU A 137 7.55 19.62 -1.99
C LEU A 137 6.18 19.23 -1.44
N PHE A 138 5.19 20.11 -1.53
CA PHE A 138 3.88 19.79 -0.98
C PHE A 138 3.17 18.69 -1.76
N TRP A 139 3.32 18.63 -3.09
CA TRP A 139 2.83 17.51 -3.89
C TRP A 139 3.49 16.19 -3.52
N SER A 140 4.81 16.16 -3.34
CA SER A 140 5.51 14.94 -2.92
C SER A 140 5.05 14.47 -1.54
N VAL A 141 4.97 15.38 -0.56
CA VAL A 141 4.51 15.05 0.79
C VAL A 141 3.07 14.53 0.78
N MET A 142 2.20 15.13 -0.03
CA MET A 142 0.79 14.75 -0.12
C MET A 142 0.57 13.43 -0.87
N LEU A 143 1.31 13.18 -1.97
CA LEU A 143 1.06 12.03 -2.84
C LEU A 143 1.89 10.80 -2.48
N PHE A 144 3.10 10.94 -1.90
CA PHE A 144 4.02 9.84 -1.62
C PHE A 144 3.45 8.72 -0.74
N PRO A 145 2.66 8.99 0.32
CA PRO A 145 2.21 7.95 1.25
C PRO A 145 1.38 6.85 0.60
N GLY A 146 0.54 7.18 -0.38
CA GLY A 146 -0.28 6.20 -1.10
C GLY A 146 0.55 5.17 -1.86
N PRO A 147 1.39 5.58 -2.83
CA PRO A 147 2.31 4.68 -3.53
C PRO A 147 3.25 3.91 -2.59
N ALA A 148 3.79 4.57 -1.55
CA ALA A 148 4.64 3.90 -0.57
C ALA A 148 3.90 2.77 0.14
N TYR A 149 2.68 3.01 0.62
CA TYR A 149 1.84 1.98 1.24
C TYR A 149 1.52 0.85 0.24
N VAL A 150 1.09 1.21 -0.96
CA VAL A 150 0.72 0.21 -1.98
C VAL A 150 1.93 -0.65 -2.34
N HIS A 151 3.08 -0.03 -2.61
CA HIS A 151 4.27 -0.75 -3.06
C HIS A 151 4.90 -1.64 -1.98
N LEU A 152 5.03 -1.12 -0.76
CA LEU A 152 5.75 -1.82 0.31
C LEU A 152 4.87 -2.82 1.08
N SER A 153 3.58 -2.54 1.16
CA SER A 153 2.69 -3.27 2.05
C SER A 153 1.56 -3.99 1.31
N TRP A 154 0.81 -3.30 0.45
CA TRP A 154 -0.40 -3.87 -0.13
C TRP A 154 -0.14 -4.76 -1.35
N ALA A 155 0.67 -4.34 -2.30
CA ALA A 155 0.95 -5.13 -3.51
C ALA A 155 1.59 -6.50 -3.20
N PRO A 156 2.55 -6.64 -2.24
CA PRO A 156 3.03 -7.95 -1.82
C PRO A 156 1.93 -8.83 -1.19
N ARG A 157 1.03 -8.25 -0.37
CA ARG A 157 -0.11 -8.99 0.21
C ARG A 157 -1.08 -9.45 -0.86
N TYR A 158 -1.43 -8.55 -1.77
CA TYR A 158 -2.32 -8.87 -2.89
C TYR A 158 -1.77 -10.02 -3.75
N ARG A 159 -0.46 -10.03 -4.02
CA ARG A 159 0.20 -11.15 -4.70
C ARG A 159 -0.02 -12.47 -3.96
N ILE A 160 0.18 -12.48 -2.64
CA ILE A 160 -0.04 -13.69 -1.82
C ILE A 160 -1.50 -14.14 -1.91
N LEU A 161 -2.44 -13.21 -1.76
CA LEU A 161 -3.88 -13.51 -1.85
C LEU A 161 -4.27 -14.04 -3.24
N SER A 162 -3.72 -13.46 -4.30
CA SER A 162 -3.94 -13.93 -5.68
C SER A 162 -3.37 -15.34 -5.90
N MET A 163 -2.21 -15.66 -5.33
CA MET A 163 -1.66 -17.02 -5.39
C MET A 163 -2.53 -18.03 -4.63
N LEU A 164 -3.09 -17.64 -3.47
CA LEU A 164 -4.04 -18.47 -2.74
C LEU A 164 -5.34 -18.67 -3.54
N GLU A 165 -5.83 -17.65 -4.25
CA GLU A 165 -6.99 -17.77 -5.14
C GLU A 165 -6.74 -18.77 -6.27
N ASP A 166 -5.54 -18.72 -6.88
CA ASP A 166 -5.09 -19.66 -7.91
C ASP A 166 -4.77 -21.08 -7.38
N GLY A 167 -4.86 -21.31 -6.07
CA GLY A 167 -4.50 -22.60 -5.46
C GLY A 167 -3.02 -22.89 -5.39
N LYS A 168 -2.18 -21.86 -5.51
CA LYS A 168 -0.72 -21.97 -5.38
C LYS A 168 -0.28 -21.73 -3.94
N ASP A 169 0.80 -22.38 -3.51
CA ASP A 169 1.42 -22.11 -2.20
C ASP A 169 2.34 -20.88 -2.32
N PRO A 170 1.99 -19.72 -1.73
CA PRO A 170 2.80 -18.52 -1.82
C PRO A 170 4.08 -18.57 -0.97
N PHE A 171 4.19 -19.53 -0.05
CA PHE A 171 5.29 -19.69 0.91
C PHE A 171 6.13 -20.95 0.67
N GLY A 172 5.83 -21.75 -0.37
CA GLY A 172 6.48 -23.02 -0.64
C GLY A 172 8.03 -22.99 -0.64
N PRO A 173 8.68 -22.05 -1.33
CA PRO A 173 10.13 -21.93 -1.31
C PRO A 173 10.69 -21.54 0.06
N VAL A 174 9.99 -20.70 0.81
CA VAL A 174 10.39 -20.23 2.14
C VAL A 174 10.31 -21.35 3.18
N LYS A 175 9.28 -22.21 3.10
CA LYS A 175 9.15 -23.38 4.00
C LYS A 175 10.31 -24.36 3.83
N ILE A 176 10.82 -24.54 2.61
CA ILE A 176 11.97 -25.44 2.35
C ILE A 176 13.23 -24.87 3.02
N GLU A 177 13.46 -23.57 2.97
CA GLU A 177 14.63 -22.93 3.60
C GLU A 177 14.55 -22.93 5.13
N VAL A 178 13.37 -22.63 5.70
CA VAL A 178 13.16 -22.66 7.16
C VAL A 178 13.34 -24.07 7.69
N GLY A 179 12.68 -25.06 7.09
CA GLY A 179 12.85 -26.45 7.49
C GLY A 179 14.26 -26.99 7.29
N LYS A 180 15.01 -26.45 6.32
CA LYS A 180 16.42 -26.79 6.12
C LYS A 180 17.31 -26.20 7.21
N ARG A 181 17.10 -24.95 7.58
CA ARG A 181 17.82 -24.27 8.68
C ARG A 181 17.51 -24.87 10.05
N GLU A 182 16.28 -25.30 10.32
CA GLU A 182 15.94 -26.01 11.55
C GLU A 182 16.67 -27.35 11.63
N LYS A 183 16.63 -28.16 10.57
CA LYS A 183 17.36 -29.41 10.51
C LYS A 183 18.88 -29.22 10.63
N GLU A 184 19.45 -28.18 10.04
CA GLU A 184 20.86 -27.84 10.20
C GLU A 184 21.21 -27.50 11.64
N ARG A 185 20.36 -26.71 12.35
CA ARG A 185 20.52 -26.40 13.77
C ARG A 185 20.35 -27.62 14.68
N GLU A 186 19.39 -28.48 14.40
CA GLU A 186 19.21 -29.74 15.13
C GLU A 186 20.41 -30.68 14.93
N LEU A 187 20.95 -30.71 13.72
CA LEU A 187 22.14 -31.52 13.40
C LEU A 187 23.40 -30.95 14.11
N GLU A 188 23.59 -29.62 14.09
CA GLU A 188 24.69 -28.98 14.82
C GLU A 188 24.57 -29.22 16.33
N ALA A 189 23.39 -29.07 16.93
CA ALA A 189 23.17 -29.35 18.33
C ALA A 189 23.39 -30.82 18.69
N ALA A 190 23.03 -31.73 17.80
CA ALA A 190 23.28 -33.17 17.99
C ALA A 190 24.79 -33.53 17.88
N VAL A 191 25.53 -32.86 17.01
CA VAL A 191 26.99 -33.03 16.89
C VAL A 191 27.71 -32.48 18.11
N ASP A 192 27.32 -31.30 18.62
CA ASP A 192 27.90 -30.71 19.82
C ASP A 192 27.67 -31.61 21.05
N ALA A 193 26.47 -32.19 21.19
CA ALA A 193 26.16 -33.14 22.26
C ALA A 193 26.90 -34.47 22.20
N LEU A 194 27.51 -34.82 21.08
CA LEU A 194 28.34 -36.03 20.93
C LEU A 194 29.84 -35.79 21.18
N VAL A 195 30.26 -34.52 21.24
CA VAL A 195 31.66 -34.11 21.43
C VAL A 195 31.97 -33.80 22.92
N GLU A 196 30.90 -33.56 23.74
CA GLU A 196 31.00 -33.51 25.21
C GLU A 196 30.95 -34.90 25.85
#